data_94202f6d2cde4dcaddcb344af555207f
#
_entry.id   94202f6d2cde4dcaddcb344af555207f
#
_cell.length_a   1.000
_cell.length_b   1.000
_cell.length_c   1.000
_cell.angle_alpha   90.00
_cell.angle_beta   90.00
_cell.angle_gamma   90.00
#
_symmetry.space_group_name_H-M   'P 1'
#
loop_
_entity.id
_entity.type
_entity.pdbx_description
1 polymer ?
#
loop_
_entity_poly.entity_id
_entity_poly.type
_entity_poly.pdbx_seq_one_letter_code
_entity_poly.pdbx_strand_id
1 'polypeptide(L)'
;MKPDKITTCGLLEVCELISGTRTKVTDGPYFIYGAGMKAKGTTDKFNCESDTIRLTRKGTVGAVYFHRDPFWIDEGGFKVEPKEMIDKRYLFHWLLMKREEIERCADGDNQPGLSLARLSKIMIEVPDMGYQLKVVKLLDEMSADLEFFIDNITQIKTLEGKVLIYYNEKIGIALERD
;
A
#
# COMPACT_ATOMS: atom_id res chain seq x y z
N MET A 1 -2.00 -3.01 -27.02
CA MET A 1 -3.30 -2.40 -26.67
C MET A 1 -3.06 -0.91 -26.49
N LYS A 2 -3.86 -0.04 -27.11
CA LYS A 2 -3.74 1.43 -26.96
C LYS A 2 -5.08 1.97 -26.46
N PRO A 3 -5.11 3.03 -25.64
CA PRO A 3 -6.35 3.70 -25.26
C PRO A 3 -6.91 4.49 -26.44
N ASP A 4 -8.23 4.65 -26.47
CA ASP A 4 -8.91 5.45 -27.48
C ASP A 4 -8.76 6.96 -27.21
N LYS A 5 -8.69 7.32 -25.92
CA LYS A 5 -8.53 8.70 -25.46
C LYS A 5 -7.65 8.74 -24.22
N ILE A 6 -6.77 9.74 -24.14
CA ILE A 6 -5.99 10.05 -22.93
C ILE A 6 -6.26 11.51 -22.56
N THR A 7 -6.56 11.76 -21.30
CA THR A 7 -6.65 13.11 -20.71
C THR A 7 -5.50 13.30 -19.72
N THR A 8 -4.71 14.37 -19.89
CA THR A 8 -3.64 14.72 -18.94
C THR A 8 -4.14 15.81 -18.02
N CYS A 9 -4.06 15.59 -16.70
CA CYS A 9 -4.53 16.54 -15.70
C CYS A 9 -3.71 16.41 -14.40
N GLY A 10 -3.91 17.31 -13.45
CA GLY A 10 -3.24 17.25 -12.15
C GLY A 10 -3.78 16.11 -11.29
N LEU A 11 -2.91 15.50 -10.46
CA LEU A 11 -3.31 14.41 -9.55
C LEU A 11 -4.53 14.79 -8.69
N LEU A 12 -4.56 15.99 -8.13
CA LEU A 12 -5.67 16.44 -7.29
C LEU A 12 -6.94 16.84 -8.08
N GLU A 13 -6.87 16.82 -9.41
CA GLU A 13 -8.06 16.93 -10.25
C GLU A 13 -8.82 15.60 -10.35
N VAL A 14 -8.13 14.47 -10.22
CA VAL A 14 -8.70 13.12 -10.33
C VAL A 14 -9.00 12.44 -9.00
N CYS A 15 -8.48 12.95 -7.89
CA CYS A 15 -8.77 12.43 -6.56
C CYS A 15 -8.77 13.53 -5.50
N GLU A 16 -9.36 13.21 -4.35
CA GLU A 16 -9.29 14.01 -3.13
C GLU A 16 -8.41 13.31 -2.10
N LEU A 17 -7.60 14.07 -1.36
CA LEU A 17 -6.78 13.59 -0.26
C LEU A 17 -7.39 14.06 1.07
N ILE A 18 -8.06 13.16 1.76
CA ILE A 18 -8.75 13.40 3.02
C ILE A 18 -7.81 13.04 4.17
N SER A 19 -7.46 14.00 5.01
CA SER A 19 -6.60 13.75 6.17
C SER A 19 -7.28 12.83 7.18
N GLY A 20 -6.53 11.84 7.68
CA GLY A 20 -6.95 11.05 8.81
C GLY A 20 -7.06 11.87 10.11
N THR A 21 -7.70 11.30 11.10
CA THR A 21 -7.95 11.95 12.39
C THR A 21 -7.53 11.04 13.54
N ARG A 22 -7.14 11.63 14.67
CA ARG A 22 -6.78 10.86 15.86
C ARG A 22 -7.99 10.10 16.41
N THR A 23 -7.72 8.91 16.93
CA THR A 23 -8.69 8.14 17.73
C THR A 23 -8.00 7.50 18.94
N LYS A 24 -8.81 7.03 19.87
CA LYS A 24 -8.32 6.24 21.01
C LYS A 24 -8.11 4.80 20.56
N VAL A 25 -7.04 4.19 21.05
CA VAL A 25 -6.86 2.75 20.96
C VAL A 25 -7.84 2.08 21.96
N THR A 26 -8.63 1.17 21.45
CA THR A 26 -9.57 0.35 22.22
C THR A 26 -9.48 -1.10 21.74
N ASP A 27 -10.12 -2.02 22.46
CA ASP A 27 -10.22 -3.42 22.03
C ASP A 27 -11.44 -3.55 21.07
N GLY A 28 -11.20 -3.24 19.80
CA GLY A 28 -12.23 -3.24 18.74
C GLY A 28 -11.79 -3.96 17.47
N PRO A 29 -12.71 -4.17 16.52
CA PRO A 29 -12.44 -4.96 15.32
C PRO A 29 -11.65 -4.22 14.24
N TYR A 30 -11.49 -2.90 14.32
CA TYR A 30 -10.90 -2.10 13.26
C TYR A 30 -9.47 -1.70 13.59
N PHE A 31 -8.54 -1.96 12.68
CA PHE A 31 -7.16 -1.55 12.82
C PHE A 31 -6.99 -0.04 12.62
N ILE A 32 -6.08 0.54 13.40
CA ILE A 32 -5.68 1.95 13.28
C ILE A 32 -4.38 2.02 12.50
N TYR A 33 -4.39 2.66 11.34
CA TYR A 33 -3.20 2.90 10.53
C TYR A 33 -2.84 4.39 10.48
N GLY A 34 -1.57 4.71 10.57
CA GLY A 34 -1.05 6.07 10.46
C GLY A 34 0.09 6.15 9.44
N ALA A 35 1.26 6.61 9.91
CA ALA A 35 2.44 6.87 9.10
C ALA A 35 3.20 5.61 8.63
N GLY A 36 2.96 4.45 9.21
CA GLY A 36 3.68 3.20 8.92
C GLY A 36 2.81 2.13 8.27
N MET A 37 3.46 1.02 7.88
CA MET A 37 2.77 -0.15 7.33
C MET A 37 1.97 -0.88 8.40
N LYS A 38 2.53 -1.02 9.60
CA LYS A 38 1.90 -1.76 10.70
C LYS A 38 0.80 -0.93 11.36
N ALA A 39 -0.26 -1.59 11.79
CA ALA A 39 -1.29 -0.99 12.63
C ALA A 39 -0.69 -0.52 13.97
N LYS A 40 -1.20 0.59 14.49
CA LYS A 40 -0.83 1.14 15.81
C LYS A 40 -1.62 0.50 16.95
N GLY A 41 -2.70 -0.19 16.66
CA GLY A 41 -3.65 -0.78 17.56
C GLY A 41 -5.00 -0.95 16.89
N THR A 42 -6.04 -1.13 17.69
CA THR A 42 -7.40 -1.30 17.22
C THR A 42 -8.36 -0.28 17.82
N THR A 43 -9.57 -0.18 17.27
CA THR A 43 -10.65 0.71 17.73
C THR A 43 -12.02 0.11 17.42
N ASP A 44 -13.04 0.59 18.09
CA ASP A 44 -14.44 0.22 17.90
C ASP A 44 -15.14 0.91 16.71
N LYS A 45 -14.43 1.83 16.03
CA LYS A 45 -14.95 2.64 14.93
C LYS A 45 -14.02 2.60 13.74
N PHE A 46 -14.57 2.90 12.56
CA PHE A 46 -13.79 3.13 11.34
C PHE A 46 -14.14 4.49 10.72
N ASN A 47 -13.22 5.07 9.97
CA ASN A 47 -13.43 6.27 9.15
C ASN A 47 -13.07 6.03 7.68
N CYS A 48 -12.67 4.81 7.34
CA CYS A 48 -12.43 4.35 5.98
C CYS A 48 -13.18 3.05 5.76
N GLU A 49 -13.99 3.01 4.70
CA GLU A 49 -14.67 1.82 4.24
C GLU A 49 -13.68 0.80 3.66
N SER A 50 -14.18 -0.41 3.36
CA SER A 50 -13.46 -1.39 2.55
C SER A 50 -13.02 -0.80 1.20
N ASP A 51 -12.03 -1.43 0.58
CA ASP A 51 -11.46 -1.03 -0.70
C ASP A 51 -10.98 0.45 -0.74
N THR A 52 -10.31 0.88 0.32
CA THR A 52 -9.80 2.24 0.45
C THR A 52 -8.29 2.31 0.19
N ILE A 53 -7.87 3.29 -0.60
CA ILE A 53 -6.46 3.64 -0.80
C ILE A 53 -6.00 4.53 0.35
N ARG A 54 -4.91 4.13 1.02
CA ARG A 54 -4.22 4.94 2.02
C ARG A 54 -2.86 5.39 1.49
N LEU A 55 -2.61 6.70 1.52
CA LEU A 55 -1.33 7.33 1.21
C LEU A 55 -0.71 7.87 2.51
N THR A 56 0.51 7.46 2.85
CA THR A 56 1.16 7.96 4.07
C THR A 56 1.67 9.38 3.89
N ARG A 57 1.28 10.24 4.82
CA ARG A 57 1.63 11.66 4.82
C ARG A 57 2.94 11.93 5.54
N LYS A 58 3.20 11.20 6.65
CA LYS A 58 4.37 11.35 7.53
C LYS A 58 5.06 9.99 7.71
N GLY A 59 6.23 9.97 8.30
CA GLY A 59 6.98 8.74 8.56
C GLY A 59 7.48 8.10 7.26
N THR A 60 6.92 6.98 6.85
CA THR A 60 7.20 6.39 5.52
C THR A 60 6.44 7.18 4.44
N VAL A 61 6.88 8.43 4.21
CA VAL A 61 6.22 9.37 3.31
C VAL A 61 6.02 8.76 1.92
N GLY A 62 4.84 8.95 1.33
CA GLY A 62 4.54 8.49 -0.03
C GLY A 62 4.25 6.99 -0.19
N ALA A 63 4.27 6.21 0.90
CA ALA A 63 3.87 4.81 0.81
C ALA A 63 2.36 4.68 0.58
N VAL A 64 1.99 3.78 -0.33
CA VAL A 64 0.62 3.57 -0.77
C VAL A 64 0.16 2.16 -0.38
N TYR A 65 -1.03 2.06 0.19
CA TYR A 65 -1.63 0.79 0.61
C TYR A 65 -3.08 0.71 0.14
N PHE A 66 -3.50 -0.49 -0.22
CA PHE A 66 -4.91 -0.79 -0.51
C PHE A 66 -5.47 -1.67 0.61
N HIS A 67 -6.48 -1.18 1.33
CA HIS A 67 -7.12 -1.88 2.42
C HIS A 67 -8.45 -2.46 1.96
N ARG A 68 -8.59 -3.77 2.04
CA ARG A 68 -9.82 -4.48 1.65
C ARG A 68 -10.91 -4.46 2.72
N ASP A 69 -10.50 -4.25 3.98
CA ASP A 69 -11.39 -4.20 5.13
C ASP A 69 -11.53 -2.77 5.64
N PRO A 70 -12.64 -2.43 6.31
CA PRO A 70 -12.79 -1.14 6.98
C PRO A 70 -11.73 -0.94 8.04
N PHE A 71 -11.24 0.28 8.19
CA PHE A 71 -10.20 0.63 9.16
C PHE A 71 -10.27 2.09 9.60
N TRP A 72 -9.48 2.45 10.59
CA TRP A 72 -9.30 3.85 11.00
C TRP A 72 -7.98 4.38 10.43
N ILE A 73 -8.05 5.50 9.71
CA ILE A 73 -6.88 6.25 9.29
C ILE A 73 -6.60 7.40 10.26
N ASP A 74 -5.39 7.41 10.83
CA ASP A 74 -4.90 8.43 11.74
C ASP A 74 -4.24 9.59 10.96
N GLU A 75 -3.96 10.70 11.64
CA GLU A 75 -3.39 11.94 11.05
C GLU A 75 -2.06 11.76 10.28
N GLY A 76 -1.41 10.60 10.41
CA GLY A 76 -0.21 10.24 9.65
C GLY A 76 -0.47 9.80 8.20
N GLY A 77 -1.72 9.72 7.77
CA GLY A 77 -2.10 9.29 6.43
C GLY A 77 -3.22 10.11 5.80
N PHE A 78 -3.38 9.95 4.50
CA PHE A 78 -4.51 10.42 3.71
C PHE A 78 -5.34 9.23 3.22
N LYS A 79 -6.65 9.32 3.33
CA LYS A 79 -7.58 8.58 2.48
C LYS A 79 -7.54 9.20 1.09
N VAL A 80 -7.32 8.39 0.06
CA VAL A 80 -7.37 8.82 -1.34
C VAL A 80 -8.73 8.45 -1.90
N GLU A 81 -9.55 9.45 -2.20
CA GLU A 81 -10.88 9.25 -2.77
C GLU A 81 -10.85 9.59 -4.26
N PRO A 82 -10.97 8.60 -5.17
CA PRO A 82 -10.98 8.84 -6.60
C PRO A 82 -12.28 9.54 -7.04
N LYS A 83 -12.19 10.39 -8.07
CA LYS A 83 -13.34 10.98 -8.74
C LYS A 83 -13.81 10.07 -9.89
N GLU A 84 -14.97 10.36 -10.45
CA GLU A 84 -15.66 9.52 -11.46
C GLU A 84 -14.81 9.18 -12.72
N MET A 85 -13.86 10.05 -13.07
CA MET A 85 -13.05 9.87 -14.28
C MET A 85 -11.93 8.84 -14.15
N ILE A 86 -11.64 8.36 -12.93
CA ILE A 86 -10.55 7.41 -12.66
C ILE A 86 -11.02 6.23 -11.82
N ASP A 87 -10.71 5.03 -12.28
CA ASP A 87 -10.94 3.81 -11.51
C ASP A 87 -10.05 3.76 -10.27
N LYS A 88 -10.59 3.30 -9.14
CA LYS A 88 -9.89 3.26 -7.84
C LYS A 88 -8.63 2.37 -7.88
N ARG A 89 -8.72 1.19 -8.49
CA ARG A 89 -7.59 0.25 -8.59
C ARG A 89 -6.54 0.76 -9.57
N TYR A 90 -6.98 1.40 -10.67
CA TYR A 90 -6.07 2.06 -11.60
C TYR A 90 -5.26 3.16 -10.90
N LEU A 91 -5.94 4.04 -10.14
CA LEU A 91 -5.28 5.08 -9.35
C LEU A 91 -4.31 4.48 -8.34
N PHE A 92 -4.69 3.40 -7.65
CA PHE A 92 -3.80 2.71 -6.71
C PHE A 92 -2.51 2.24 -7.38
N HIS A 93 -2.59 1.54 -8.50
CA HIS A 93 -1.42 1.08 -9.24
C HIS A 93 -0.58 2.24 -9.78
N TRP A 94 -1.23 3.30 -10.24
CA TRP A 94 -0.54 4.50 -10.70
C TRP A 94 0.24 5.18 -9.55
N LEU A 95 -0.36 5.32 -8.38
CA LEU A 95 0.31 5.87 -7.20
C LEU A 95 1.50 5.02 -6.76
N LEU A 96 1.39 3.69 -6.82
CA LEU A 96 2.52 2.78 -6.57
C LEU A 96 3.68 3.01 -7.54
N MET A 97 3.38 3.11 -8.82
CA MET A 97 4.38 3.37 -9.87
C MET A 97 5.06 4.73 -9.70
N LYS A 98 4.32 5.74 -9.23
CA LYS A 98 4.81 7.11 -9.02
C LYS A 98 5.34 7.38 -7.62
N ARG A 99 5.53 6.35 -6.81
CA ARG A 99 5.93 6.46 -5.41
C ARG A 99 7.12 7.40 -5.19
N GLU A 100 8.21 7.23 -5.93
CA GLU A 100 9.40 8.07 -5.79
C GLU A 100 9.14 9.56 -6.10
N GLU A 101 8.29 9.84 -7.09
CA GLU A 101 7.89 11.21 -7.43
C GLU A 101 7.04 11.83 -6.32
N ILE A 102 6.15 11.03 -5.72
CA ILE A 102 5.33 11.43 -4.58
C ILE A 102 6.21 11.67 -3.34
N GLU A 103 7.19 10.82 -3.06
CA GLU A 103 8.13 10.98 -1.94
C GLU A 103 8.91 12.30 -2.05
N ARG A 104 9.30 12.73 -3.25
CA ARG A 104 9.96 14.04 -3.49
C ARG A 104 9.04 15.23 -3.21
N CYS A 105 7.73 15.03 -3.08
CA CYS A 105 6.79 16.05 -2.65
C CYS A 105 6.78 16.28 -1.14
N ALA A 106 7.59 15.55 -0.38
CA ALA A 106 7.76 15.82 1.04
C ALA A 106 8.39 17.21 1.28
N ASP A 107 7.97 17.86 2.37
CA ASP A 107 8.42 19.17 2.80
C ASP A 107 8.57 19.21 4.33
N GLY A 108 9.50 20.02 4.84
CA GLY A 108 9.79 20.18 6.26
C GLY A 108 11.11 19.52 6.69
N ASP A 109 11.91 20.25 7.49
CA ASP A 109 13.29 19.86 7.83
C ASP A 109 13.35 18.73 8.89
N ASN A 110 12.55 18.80 9.96
CA ASN A 110 12.64 17.86 11.08
C ASN A 110 11.63 16.71 11.02
N GLN A 111 10.48 16.92 10.42
CA GLN A 111 9.43 15.92 10.22
C GLN A 111 8.81 16.09 8.84
N PRO A 112 9.47 15.59 7.79
CA PRO A 112 8.97 15.74 6.44
C PRO A 112 7.57 15.14 6.31
N GLY A 113 6.70 15.85 5.61
CA GLY A 113 5.36 15.42 5.32
C GLY A 113 4.96 15.80 3.89
N LEU A 114 4.02 15.07 3.29
CA LEU A 114 3.54 15.36 1.95
C LEU A 114 2.93 16.76 1.88
N SER A 115 3.42 17.55 0.96
CA SER A 115 2.90 18.89 0.62
C SER A 115 1.83 18.78 -0.46
N LEU A 116 0.60 19.17 -0.15
CA LEU A 116 -0.48 19.21 -1.14
C LEU A 116 -0.17 20.13 -2.31
N ALA A 117 0.53 21.25 -2.05
CA ALA A 117 0.95 22.19 -3.09
C ALA A 117 1.98 21.60 -4.05
N ARG A 118 2.82 20.67 -3.59
CA ARG A 118 3.75 19.93 -4.46
C ARG A 118 3.03 18.78 -5.18
N LEU A 119 2.16 18.04 -4.47
CA LEU A 119 1.36 16.95 -5.07
C LEU A 119 0.43 17.45 -6.19
N SER A 120 -0.10 18.68 -6.08
CA SER A 120 -0.95 19.26 -7.13
C SER A 120 -0.22 19.51 -8.46
N LYS A 121 1.12 19.49 -8.45
CA LYS A 121 1.94 19.66 -9.66
C LYS A 121 2.23 18.35 -10.38
N ILE A 122 1.93 17.20 -9.74
CA ILE A 122 2.09 15.91 -10.38
C ILE A 122 0.99 15.75 -11.43
N MET A 123 1.40 15.44 -12.65
CA MET A 123 0.48 15.20 -13.77
C MET A 123 0.22 13.72 -13.94
N ILE A 124 -1.04 13.37 -14.19
CA ILE A 124 -1.49 12.02 -14.46
C ILE A 124 -2.13 11.92 -15.85
N GLU A 125 -1.80 10.87 -16.56
CA GLU A 125 -2.48 10.49 -17.80
C GLU A 125 -3.63 9.55 -17.47
N VAL A 126 -4.84 9.99 -17.76
CA VAL A 126 -6.08 9.25 -17.51
C VAL A 126 -6.63 8.76 -18.85
N PRO A 127 -6.45 7.49 -19.20
CA PRO A 127 -7.06 6.90 -20.39
C PRO A 127 -8.57 6.71 -20.19
N ASP A 128 -9.26 6.31 -21.26
CA ASP A 128 -10.67 5.91 -21.15
C ASP A 128 -10.87 4.78 -20.13
N MET A 129 -12.07 4.71 -19.53
CA MET A 129 -12.39 3.75 -18.47
C MET A 129 -12.20 2.30 -18.91
N GLY A 130 -12.52 1.97 -20.17
CA GLY A 130 -12.34 0.62 -20.70
C GLY A 130 -10.88 0.20 -20.71
N TYR A 131 -9.96 1.12 -21.00
CA TYR A 131 -8.53 0.87 -20.94
C TYR A 131 -8.04 0.75 -19.49
N GLN A 132 -8.50 1.63 -18.58
CA GLN A 132 -8.16 1.56 -17.16
C GLN A 132 -8.49 0.18 -16.57
N LEU A 133 -9.70 -0.33 -16.79
CA LEU A 133 -10.14 -1.64 -16.29
C LEU A 133 -9.32 -2.82 -16.86
N LYS A 134 -8.90 -2.75 -18.12
CA LYS A 134 -8.01 -3.76 -18.72
C LYS A 134 -6.62 -3.75 -18.07
N VAL A 135 -6.08 -2.57 -17.79
CA VAL A 135 -4.79 -2.42 -17.10
C VAL A 135 -4.89 -2.95 -15.67
N VAL A 136 -5.96 -2.59 -14.95
CA VAL A 136 -6.20 -3.09 -13.57
C VAL A 136 -6.23 -4.61 -13.55
N LYS A 137 -7.01 -5.24 -14.43
CA LYS A 137 -7.09 -6.70 -14.50
C LYS A 137 -5.71 -7.34 -14.67
N LEU A 138 -4.91 -6.83 -15.62
CA LEU A 138 -3.56 -7.35 -15.87
C LEU A 138 -2.64 -7.18 -14.66
N LEU A 139 -2.64 -6.01 -14.02
CA LEU A 139 -1.77 -5.73 -12.86
C LEU A 139 -2.19 -6.50 -11.62
N ASP A 140 -3.48 -6.70 -11.40
CA ASP A 140 -4.00 -7.51 -10.29
C ASP A 140 -3.66 -8.99 -10.46
N GLU A 141 -3.77 -9.54 -11.69
CA GLU A 141 -3.34 -10.89 -12.03
C GLU A 141 -1.84 -11.08 -11.80
N MET A 142 -1.00 -10.16 -12.28
CA MET A 142 0.46 -10.20 -12.05
C MET A 142 0.82 -10.10 -10.56
N SER A 143 0.10 -9.31 -9.79
CA SER A 143 0.32 -9.17 -8.35
C SER A 143 -0.01 -10.45 -7.60
N ALA A 144 -1.12 -11.12 -7.96
CA ALA A 144 -1.50 -12.40 -7.38
C ALA A 144 -0.46 -13.51 -7.68
N ASP A 145 0.04 -13.56 -8.92
CA ASP A 145 1.10 -14.50 -9.30
C ASP A 145 2.38 -14.24 -8.48
N LEU A 146 2.76 -12.98 -8.31
CA LEU A 146 3.94 -12.62 -7.51
C LEU A 146 3.78 -13.00 -6.03
N GLU A 147 2.63 -12.76 -5.42
CA GLU A 147 2.33 -13.19 -4.05
C GLU A 147 2.45 -14.72 -3.93
N PHE A 148 1.89 -15.48 -4.86
CA PHE A 148 2.01 -16.93 -4.90
C PHE A 148 3.48 -17.40 -4.98
N PHE A 149 4.31 -16.77 -5.80
CA PHE A 149 5.74 -17.07 -5.87
C PHE A 149 6.49 -16.75 -4.57
N ILE A 150 6.19 -15.61 -3.94
CA ILE A 150 6.80 -15.20 -2.68
C ILE A 150 6.46 -16.20 -1.57
N ASP A 151 5.21 -16.63 -1.48
CA ASP A 151 4.76 -17.62 -0.50
C ASP A 151 5.46 -18.96 -0.69
N ASN A 152 5.60 -19.43 -1.93
CA ASN A 152 6.34 -20.66 -2.24
C ASN A 152 7.82 -20.56 -1.85
N ILE A 153 8.49 -19.44 -2.16
CA ILE A 153 9.90 -19.23 -1.76
C ILE A 153 10.02 -19.22 -0.23
N THR A 154 9.09 -18.61 0.47
CA THR A 154 9.07 -18.55 1.94
C THR A 154 8.90 -19.94 2.55
N GLN A 155 8.02 -20.78 1.97
CA GLN A 155 7.85 -22.18 2.38
C GLN A 155 9.13 -22.99 2.16
N ILE A 156 9.80 -22.84 1.01
CA ILE A 156 11.08 -23.50 0.70
C ILE A 156 12.13 -23.14 1.73
N LYS A 157 12.33 -21.84 2.03
CA LYS A 157 13.29 -21.39 3.05
C LYS A 157 13.00 -21.96 4.43
N THR A 158 11.73 -22.10 4.78
CA THR A 158 11.30 -22.71 6.05
C THR A 158 11.63 -24.19 6.10
N LEU A 159 11.46 -24.92 4.98
CA LEU A 159 11.84 -26.34 4.88
C LEU A 159 13.35 -26.53 4.95
N GLU A 160 14.13 -25.70 4.26
CA GLU A 160 15.60 -25.72 4.33
C GLU A 160 16.08 -25.51 5.77
N GLY A 161 15.49 -24.57 6.51
CA GLY A 161 15.79 -24.36 7.93
C GLY A 161 15.50 -25.61 8.80
N LYS A 162 14.37 -26.29 8.59
CA LYS A 162 14.03 -27.52 9.32
C LYS A 162 15.00 -28.67 8.98
N VAL A 163 15.38 -28.81 7.73
CA VAL A 163 16.35 -29.80 7.27
C VAL A 163 17.72 -29.55 7.94
N LEU A 164 18.18 -28.31 7.98
CA LEU A 164 19.44 -27.97 8.62
C LEU A 164 19.43 -28.28 10.13
N ILE A 165 18.36 -27.98 10.84
CA ILE A 165 18.20 -28.32 12.26
C ILE A 165 18.26 -29.85 12.43
N TYR A 166 17.52 -30.61 11.63
CA TYR A 166 17.52 -32.08 11.68
C TYR A 166 18.94 -32.65 11.48
N TYR A 167 19.69 -32.18 10.49
CA TYR A 167 21.07 -32.63 10.26
C TYR A 167 22.01 -32.29 11.41
N ASN A 168 21.92 -31.07 11.98
CA ASN A 168 22.73 -30.66 13.11
C ASN A 168 22.45 -31.52 14.37
N GLU A 169 21.19 -31.86 14.64
CA GLU A 169 20.81 -32.77 15.71
C GLU A 169 21.39 -34.18 15.48
N LYS A 170 21.34 -34.69 14.25
CA LYS A 170 21.87 -36.01 13.91
C LYS A 170 23.40 -36.07 14.01
N ILE A 171 24.11 -35.03 13.56
CA ILE A 171 25.56 -34.92 13.68
C ILE A 171 25.98 -34.80 15.17
N GLY A 172 25.25 -33.97 15.97
CA GLY A 172 25.48 -33.84 17.40
C GLY A 172 25.38 -35.19 18.13
N ILE A 173 24.27 -35.94 17.87
CA ILE A 173 24.08 -37.29 18.43
C ILE A 173 25.19 -38.27 17.99
N ALA A 174 25.75 -38.13 16.78
CA ALA A 174 26.81 -39.00 16.32
C ALA A 174 28.16 -38.71 17.03
N LEU A 175 28.46 -37.44 17.30
CA LEU A 175 29.70 -37.01 17.99
C LEU A 175 29.68 -37.30 19.53
N GLU A 176 28.50 -37.45 20.13
CA GLU A 176 28.37 -37.83 21.54
C GLU A 176 28.48 -39.34 21.82
N ARG A 177 28.60 -40.17 20.75
CA ARG A 177 28.65 -41.64 20.84
C ARG A 177 30.07 -42.24 20.70
N ASP A 178 31.07 -41.40 20.43
CA ASP A 178 32.48 -41.76 20.38
C ASP A 178 33.21 -41.31 21.68
#